data_16b2e3ff149022f5d8fad8513967115c
#
_entry.id   16b2e3ff149022f5d8fad8513967115c
#
_cell.length_a   1.000
_cell.length_b   1.000
_cell.length_c   1.000
_cell.angle_alpha   90.00
_cell.angle_beta   90.00
_cell.angle_gamma   90.00
#
_symmetry.space_group_name_H-M   'P 1'
#
loop_
_entity.id
_entity.type
_entity.pdbx_description
1 polymer ?
#
loop_
_entity_poly.entity_id
_entity_poly.type
_entity_poly.pdbx_seq_one_letter_code
_entity_poly.pdbx_strand_id
1 'polypeptide(L)'
;MERYKILIKKLGLGILAASLFCGSGVAATDLKFSLDWKFEGPSALFFTGLERGYYAASGLDVTIDSGKGSLDAIPKVASGTYPIGFADINSLIKFKDKNPNAKVIGIMMIYDAPPFAIIGRKSLGVSKPKDLEGKILGAPAPDGAYAQWNSFVLANGINASKVTIENVGFPVREPMLAQGKVHAITGFSFSSYINLKSKGVPASDITLMLMTENGLDLYGNSVIVNTDYAANNPDVVKGFLNATLMGIRDVVADPGATVKYVIKHNNVAREAV
;
A
#
# COMPACT_ATOMS: atom_id res chain seq x y z
N MET A 1 72.90 -15.70 41.88
CA MET A 1 71.46 -16.05 41.80
C MET A 1 70.61 -14.86 42.30
N GLU A 2 70.86 -13.66 41.83
CA GLU A 2 70.10 -12.45 42.24
C GLU A 2 69.73 -11.49 41.09
N ARG A 3 69.80 -11.94 39.85
CA ARG A 3 69.53 -11.09 38.69
C ARG A 3 68.20 -11.41 37.96
N TYR A 4 67.38 -12.31 38.55
CA TYR A 4 66.09 -12.73 37.87
C TYR A 4 64.82 -12.28 38.62
N LYS A 5 64.96 -11.47 39.73
CA LYS A 5 63.76 -11.05 40.50
C LYS A 5 63.24 -9.64 40.22
N ILE A 6 63.82 -8.90 39.28
CA ILE A 6 63.43 -7.51 38.99
C ILE A 6 62.64 -7.37 37.68
N LEU A 7 62.46 -8.48 36.87
CA LEU A 7 61.78 -8.38 35.56
C LEU A 7 60.30 -8.76 35.59
N ILE A 8 59.74 -9.15 36.74
CA ILE A 8 58.30 -9.59 36.83
C ILE A 8 57.39 -8.55 37.47
N LYS A 9 57.90 -7.40 37.91
CA LYS A 9 57.09 -6.34 38.56
C LYS A 9 56.73 -5.15 37.70
N LYS A 10 57.05 -5.19 36.37
CA LYS A 10 56.68 -4.11 35.41
C LYS A 10 55.76 -4.55 34.26
N LEU A 11 55.21 -5.77 34.34
CA LEU A 11 54.25 -6.28 33.30
C LEU A 11 52.83 -6.45 33.83
N GLY A 12 52.48 -5.82 34.92
CA GLY A 12 51.19 -6.01 35.59
C GLY A 12 50.26 -4.80 35.63
N LEU A 13 50.48 -3.76 34.82
CA LEU A 13 49.63 -2.56 34.89
C LEU A 13 49.32 -1.97 33.50
N GLY A 14 49.04 -2.82 32.51
CA GLY A 14 48.84 -2.38 31.13
C GLY A 14 47.67 -3.04 30.42
N ILE A 15 46.76 -3.72 31.10
CA ILE A 15 45.58 -4.33 30.46
C ILE A 15 44.38 -4.16 31.39
N LEU A 16 43.77 -3.00 31.38
CA LEU A 16 42.35 -2.82 31.76
C LEU A 16 41.85 -1.41 31.34
N ALA A 17 41.98 -1.11 30.08
CA ALA A 17 41.20 -0.07 29.40
C ALA A 17 40.60 -0.66 28.17
N ALA A 18 40.01 -1.88 28.27
CA ALA A 18 39.08 -2.38 27.31
C ALA A 18 37.78 -1.60 27.52
N SER A 19 37.68 -0.51 26.81
CA SER A 19 36.56 0.35 26.56
C SER A 19 35.23 -0.42 26.62
N LEU A 20 34.46 -0.17 27.64
CA LEU A 20 33.02 -0.23 27.65
C LEU A 20 32.51 0.82 26.64
N PHE A 21 32.66 0.56 25.36
CA PHE A 21 31.75 1.07 24.36
C PHE A 21 30.42 0.31 24.55
N CYS A 22 29.72 0.57 25.66
CA CYS A 22 28.29 0.47 25.70
C CYS A 22 27.82 1.49 24.66
N GLY A 23 27.71 1.06 23.41
CA GLY A 23 26.90 1.75 22.43
C GLY A 23 25.57 1.91 23.11
N SER A 24 25.22 3.16 23.47
CA SER A 24 23.85 3.53 23.83
C SER A 24 23.01 3.12 22.62
N GLY A 25 22.41 1.93 22.65
CA GLY A 25 21.47 1.52 21.66
C GLY A 25 20.36 2.59 21.70
N VAL A 26 20.37 3.47 20.72
CA VAL A 26 19.24 4.40 20.54
C VAL A 26 18.04 3.50 20.38
N ALA A 27 17.08 3.59 21.30
CA ALA A 27 15.84 2.83 21.20
C ALA A 27 15.22 3.13 19.82
N ALA A 28 14.77 2.08 19.12
CA ALA A 28 14.13 2.25 17.84
C ALA A 28 12.87 3.13 18.00
N THR A 29 12.64 3.98 17.02
CA THR A 29 11.46 4.85 17.00
C THR A 29 10.26 4.04 16.53
N ASP A 30 9.23 3.92 17.38
CA ASP A 30 7.96 3.29 17.03
C ASP A 30 7.26 4.10 15.92
N LEU A 31 6.89 3.43 14.83
CA LEU A 31 6.24 4.06 13.68
C LEU A 31 5.06 3.23 13.19
N LYS A 32 3.85 3.78 13.30
CA LYS A 32 2.64 3.17 12.73
C LYS A 32 2.45 3.61 11.29
N PHE A 33 2.27 2.63 10.40
CA PHE A 33 2.02 2.84 8.99
C PHE A 33 0.70 2.22 8.56
N SER A 34 -0.21 3.00 7.98
CA SER A 34 -1.50 2.52 7.49
C SER A 34 -1.44 2.26 5.98
N LEU A 35 -1.70 1.03 5.57
CA LEU A 35 -2.06 0.74 4.18
C LEU A 35 -3.48 1.27 3.88
N ASP A 36 -3.79 1.37 2.59
CA ASP A 36 -5.15 1.61 2.14
C ASP A 36 -5.93 0.32 1.87
N TRP A 37 -5.25 -0.84 1.90
CA TRP A 37 -5.83 -2.13 1.58
C TRP A 37 -5.38 -3.25 2.53
N LYS A 38 -5.89 -4.44 2.30
CA LYS A 38 -5.50 -5.68 2.98
C LYS A 38 -4.05 -6.05 2.65
N PHE A 39 -3.52 -6.99 3.42
CA PHE A 39 -2.22 -7.60 3.16
C PHE A 39 -2.33 -8.58 1.99
N GLU A 40 -2.12 -8.07 0.78
CA GLU A 40 -2.10 -8.81 -0.48
C GLU A 40 -0.77 -8.54 -1.19
N GLY A 41 -0.52 -9.21 -2.33
CA GLY A 41 0.74 -9.11 -3.07
C GLY A 41 1.36 -7.70 -3.19
N PRO A 42 0.58 -6.66 -3.52
CA PRO A 42 1.09 -5.29 -3.63
C PRO A 42 1.69 -4.71 -2.35
N SER A 43 1.32 -5.22 -1.17
CA SER A 43 1.93 -4.79 0.10
C SER A 43 3.32 -5.38 0.35
N ALA A 44 3.79 -6.30 -0.52
CA ALA A 44 5.08 -6.95 -0.39
C ALA A 44 6.24 -5.95 -0.27
N LEU A 45 6.16 -4.82 -0.96
CA LEU A 45 7.21 -3.79 -0.91
C LEU A 45 7.45 -3.25 0.51
N PHE A 46 6.40 -3.10 1.32
CA PHE A 46 6.49 -2.63 2.71
C PHE A 46 6.89 -3.77 3.65
N PHE A 47 6.31 -4.96 3.48
CA PHE A 47 6.69 -6.13 4.27
C PHE A 47 8.12 -6.59 4.00
N THR A 48 8.63 -6.40 2.79
CA THR A 48 10.05 -6.66 2.48
C THR A 48 10.95 -5.73 3.28
N GLY A 49 10.61 -4.45 3.38
CA GLY A 49 11.32 -3.49 4.23
C GLY A 49 11.35 -3.92 5.70
N LEU A 50 10.23 -4.46 6.19
CA LEU A 50 10.09 -4.97 7.56
C LEU A 50 10.91 -6.25 7.77
N GLU A 51 10.67 -7.28 6.96
CA GLU A 51 11.23 -8.62 7.14
C GLU A 51 12.73 -8.72 6.83
N ARG A 52 13.23 -7.87 5.94
CA ARG A 52 14.66 -7.72 5.65
C ARG A 52 15.37 -6.82 6.67
N GLY A 53 14.65 -6.25 7.63
CA GLY A 53 15.22 -5.38 8.66
C GLY A 53 15.66 -4.01 8.14
N TYR A 54 15.21 -3.55 6.98
CA TYR A 54 15.61 -2.24 6.43
C TYR A 54 15.09 -1.09 7.27
N TYR A 55 13.87 -1.22 7.83
CA TYR A 55 13.35 -0.25 8.80
C TYR A 55 14.16 -0.26 10.08
N ALA A 56 14.44 -1.44 10.65
CA ALA A 56 15.24 -1.58 11.86
C ALA A 56 16.66 -1.01 11.68
N ALA A 57 17.30 -1.24 10.53
CA ALA A 57 18.59 -0.65 10.19
C ALA A 57 18.55 0.88 10.10
N SER A 58 17.37 1.46 9.88
CA SER A 58 17.11 2.91 9.91
C SER A 58 16.67 3.40 11.29
N GLY A 59 16.77 2.57 12.34
CA GLY A 59 16.36 2.90 13.71
C GLY A 59 14.85 2.98 13.93
N LEU A 60 14.05 2.27 13.08
CA LEU A 60 12.59 2.30 13.12
C LEU A 60 12.01 0.93 13.50
N ASP A 61 11.06 0.93 14.43
CA ASP A 61 10.16 -0.20 14.68
C ASP A 61 8.81 0.07 14.02
N VAL A 62 8.59 -0.54 12.84
CA VAL A 62 7.43 -0.24 11.99
C VAL A 62 6.33 -1.26 12.19
N THR A 63 5.18 -0.78 12.63
CA THR A 63 3.92 -1.55 12.61
C THR A 63 3.12 -1.20 11.36
N ILE A 64 2.79 -2.21 10.54
CA ILE A 64 2.00 -2.05 9.32
C ILE A 64 0.58 -2.52 9.59
N ASP A 65 -0.39 -1.62 9.41
CA ASP A 65 -1.81 -1.91 9.57
C ASP A 65 -2.53 -1.91 8.22
N SER A 66 -3.50 -2.82 8.07
CA SER A 66 -4.36 -2.86 6.88
C SER A 66 -5.36 -1.72 6.86
N GLY A 67 -5.76 -1.27 5.65
CA GLY A 67 -6.74 -0.21 5.44
C GLY A 67 -8.07 -0.70 4.87
N LYS A 68 -9.01 0.24 4.75
CA LYS A 68 -10.35 0.06 4.19
C LYS A 68 -10.62 1.02 3.03
N GLY A 69 -9.61 1.27 2.20
CA GLY A 69 -9.65 2.19 1.07
C GLY A 69 -8.91 3.50 1.33
N SER A 70 -8.53 4.19 0.25
CA SER A 70 -7.77 5.45 0.33
C SER A 70 -8.54 6.55 1.07
N LEU A 71 -9.88 6.59 0.94
CA LEU A 71 -10.71 7.56 1.65
C LEU A 71 -10.84 7.28 3.15
N ASP A 72 -10.43 6.09 3.63
CA ASP A 72 -10.28 5.77 5.05
C ASP A 72 -8.86 6.11 5.56
N ALA A 73 -7.83 5.84 4.75
CA ALA A 73 -6.43 6.08 5.14
C ALA A 73 -6.07 7.57 5.23
N ILE A 74 -6.51 8.39 4.26
CA ILE A 74 -6.17 9.82 4.18
C ILE A 74 -6.57 10.60 5.44
N PRO A 75 -7.83 10.53 5.95
CA PRO A 75 -8.23 11.21 7.18
C PRO A 75 -7.45 10.76 8.42
N LYS A 76 -7.07 9.49 8.50
CA LYS A 76 -6.27 8.95 9.61
C LYS A 76 -4.86 9.57 9.65
N VAL A 77 -4.25 9.78 8.47
CA VAL A 77 -2.96 10.47 8.40
C VAL A 77 -3.13 11.96 8.64
N ALA A 78 -4.14 12.58 8.07
CA ALA A 78 -4.41 14.01 8.28
C ALA A 78 -4.64 14.36 9.75
N SER A 79 -5.31 13.48 10.52
CA SER A 79 -5.55 13.64 11.97
C SER A 79 -4.33 13.32 12.85
N GLY A 80 -3.26 12.70 12.29
CA GLY A 80 -2.12 12.22 13.05
C GLY A 80 -2.35 10.88 13.76
N THR A 81 -3.47 10.19 13.54
CA THR A 81 -3.70 8.83 14.05
C THR A 81 -2.64 7.86 13.52
N TYR A 82 -2.23 8.05 12.27
CA TYR A 82 -1.07 7.43 11.66
C TYR A 82 -0.12 8.53 11.18
N PRO A 83 1.16 8.52 11.55
CA PRO A 83 2.12 9.49 11.07
C PRO A 83 2.37 9.38 9.55
N ILE A 84 2.38 8.15 9.03
CA ILE A 84 2.60 7.85 7.60
C ILE A 84 1.52 6.86 7.14
N GLY A 85 1.13 6.94 5.88
CA GLY A 85 0.18 6.02 5.27
C GLY A 85 0.42 5.83 3.78
N PHE A 86 -0.43 5.02 3.16
CA PHE A 86 -0.43 4.74 1.73
C PHE A 86 -1.84 4.98 1.18
N ALA A 87 -1.96 5.81 0.15
CA ALA A 87 -3.25 6.15 -0.43
C ALA A 87 -3.13 6.72 -1.85
N ASP A 88 -4.23 6.67 -2.59
CA ASP A 88 -4.36 7.28 -3.92
C ASP A 88 -4.18 8.79 -3.87
N ILE A 89 -3.28 9.30 -4.71
CA ILE A 89 -2.95 10.72 -4.77
C ILE A 89 -4.12 11.58 -5.27
N ASN A 90 -4.96 11.05 -6.15
CA ASN A 90 -6.12 11.79 -6.67
C ASN A 90 -7.21 11.96 -5.59
N SER A 91 -7.38 10.94 -4.75
CA SER A 91 -8.23 11.00 -3.56
C SER A 91 -7.68 12.00 -2.55
N LEU A 92 -6.35 12.06 -2.38
CA LEU A 92 -5.70 13.06 -1.52
C LEU A 92 -5.92 14.49 -2.05
N ILE A 93 -5.78 14.72 -3.35
CA ILE A 93 -6.05 16.03 -3.98
C ILE A 93 -7.49 16.45 -3.71
N LYS A 94 -8.47 15.58 -3.98
CA LYS A 94 -9.90 15.85 -3.71
C LYS A 94 -10.19 16.10 -2.21
N PHE A 95 -9.48 15.39 -1.33
CA PHE A 95 -9.60 15.60 0.11
C PHE A 95 -9.05 16.97 0.53
N LYS A 96 -7.88 17.36 0.00
CA LYS A 96 -7.25 18.67 0.24
C LYS A 96 -8.09 19.83 -0.31
N ASP A 97 -8.71 19.65 -1.48
CA ASP A 97 -9.62 20.65 -2.06
C ASP A 97 -10.80 20.98 -1.10
N LYS A 98 -11.38 19.94 -0.50
CA LYS A 98 -12.45 20.10 0.49
C LYS A 98 -11.96 20.52 1.88
N ASN A 99 -10.71 20.26 2.20
CA ASN A 99 -10.09 20.50 3.51
C ASN A 99 -8.71 21.16 3.33
N PRO A 100 -8.64 22.45 2.92
CA PRO A 100 -7.37 23.09 2.54
C PRO A 100 -6.30 23.06 3.64
N ASN A 101 -6.74 23.10 4.90
CA ASN A 101 -5.86 23.11 6.07
C ASN A 101 -5.50 21.71 6.58
N ALA A 102 -5.94 20.64 5.89
CA ALA A 102 -5.63 19.28 6.31
C ALA A 102 -4.11 19.01 6.27
N LYS A 103 -3.62 18.45 7.37
CA LYS A 103 -2.19 18.25 7.62
C LYS A 103 -1.70 16.94 7.00
N VAL A 104 -1.79 16.81 5.69
CA VAL A 104 -1.36 15.62 4.95
C VAL A 104 -0.86 16.01 3.55
N ILE A 105 0.24 15.37 3.14
CA ILE A 105 0.83 15.51 1.77
C ILE A 105 1.31 14.15 1.27
N GLY A 106 1.41 14.00 -0.06
CA GLY A 106 2.12 12.90 -0.71
C GLY A 106 3.62 13.18 -0.76
N ILE A 107 4.45 12.16 -0.47
CA ILE A 107 5.91 12.30 -0.37
C ILE A 107 6.69 11.32 -1.24
N MET A 108 6.08 10.23 -1.71
CA MET A 108 6.70 9.29 -2.63
C MET A 108 5.63 8.59 -3.46
N MET A 109 5.68 8.77 -4.78
CA MET A 109 4.80 8.06 -5.71
C MET A 109 5.26 6.61 -5.84
N ILE A 110 4.30 5.67 -5.70
CA ILE A 110 4.54 4.23 -5.87
C ILE A 110 3.94 3.74 -7.19
N TYR A 111 2.74 4.19 -7.54
CA TYR A 111 2.10 3.82 -8.80
C TYR A 111 2.08 5.03 -9.74
N ASP A 112 2.94 5.02 -10.74
CA ASP A 112 2.98 6.00 -11.84
C ASP A 112 1.81 5.82 -12.80
N ALA A 113 1.27 4.60 -12.91
CA ALA A 113 0.03 4.27 -13.57
C ALA A 113 -0.86 3.49 -12.58
N PRO A 114 -2.00 4.03 -12.13
CA PRO A 114 -2.83 3.35 -11.15
C PRO A 114 -3.45 2.09 -11.73
N PRO A 115 -3.48 0.97 -11.00
CA PRO A 115 -4.15 -0.25 -11.41
C PRO A 115 -5.68 -0.16 -11.28
N PHE A 116 -6.22 1.07 -11.26
CA PHE A 116 -7.66 1.30 -11.19
C PHE A 116 -8.35 0.78 -12.45
N ALA A 117 -9.40 0.01 -12.24
CA ALA A 117 -10.16 -0.58 -13.31
C ALA A 117 -11.65 -0.64 -12.99
N ILE A 118 -12.45 -0.67 -14.06
CA ILE A 118 -13.78 -1.27 -14.02
C ILE A 118 -13.61 -2.72 -14.48
N ILE A 119 -14.04 -3.63 -13.63
CA ILE A 119 -13.95 -5.07 -13.89
C ILE A 119 -15.37 -5.57 -14.19
N GLY A 120 -15.57 -6.09 -15.38
CA GLY A 120 -16.86 -6.61 -15.84
C GLY A 120 -16.80 -8.09 -16.18
N ARG A 121 -17.95 -8.64 -16.57
CA ARG A 121 -18.04 -9.99 -17.15
C ARG A 121 -18.73 -9.93 -18.50
N LYS A 122 -18.09 -10.59 -19.50
CA LYS A 122 -18.64 -10.67 -20.87
C LYS A 122 -19.98 -11.38 -20.88
N SER A 123 -20.13 -12.45 -20.09
CA SER A 123 -21.39 -13.18 -19.92
C SER A 123 -22.52 -12.33 -19.33
N LEU A 124 -22.19 -11.23 -18.65
CA LEU A 124 -23.16 -10.25 -18.13
C LEU A 124 -23.32 -9.04 -19.05
N GLY A 125 -22.74 -9.10 -20.25
CA GLY A 125 -22.84 -8.06 -21.27
C GLY A 125 -21.99 -6.83 -20.99
N VAL A 126 -20.82 -6.97 -20.34
CA VAL A 126 -19.87 -5.88 -20.08
C VAL A 126 -18.52 -6.23 -20.68
N SER A 127 -18.17 -5.60 -21.79
CA SER A 127 -16.92 -5.81 -22.54
C SER A 127 -16.16 -4.50 -22.82
N LYS A 128 -16.81 -3.36 -22.75
CA LYS A 128 -16.26 -2.01 -22.98
C LYS A 128 -16.98 -0.99 -22.09
N PRO A 129 -16.42 0.21 -21.89
CA PRO A 129 -16.99 1.21 -20.97
C PRO A 129 -18.45 1.55 -21.23
N LYS A 130 -18.84 1.68 -22.50
CA LYS A 130 -20.21 2.04 -22.88
C LYS A 130 -21.25 0.99 -22.51
N ASP A 131 -20.85 -0.27 -22.36
CA ASP A 131 -21.73 -1.38 -21.98
C ASP A 131 -22.25 -1.26 -20.54
N LEU A 132 -21.70 -0.34 -19.74
CA LEU A 132 -22.17 -0.07 -18.38
C LEU A 132 -23.56 0.59 -18.35
N GLU A 133 -24.01 1.22 -19.44
CA GLU A 133 -25.35 1.79 -19.49
C GLU A 133 -26.41 0.67 -19.38
N GLY A 134 -27.35 0.84 -18.46
CA GLY A 134 -28.36 -0.15 -18.10
C GLY A 134 -27.87 -1.26 -17.17
N LYS A 135 -26.65 -1.13 -16.63
CA LYS A 135 -26.03 -2.12 -15.75
C LYS A 135 -25.93 -1.65 -14.30
N ILE A 136 -25.63 -2.58 -13.40
CA ILE A 136 -25.36 -2.33 -11.99
C ILE A 136 -23.83 -2.39 -11.80
N LEU A 137 -23.25 -1.30 -11.31
CA LEU A 137 -21.86 -1.20 -10.93
C LEU A 137 -21.75 -1.29 -9.39
N GLY A 138 -21.15 -2.37 -8.90
CA GLY A 138 -20.83 -2.53 -7.48
C GLY A 138 -19.57 -1.75 -7.11
N ALA A 139 -19.70 -0.76 -6.23
CA ALA A 139 -18.60 0.12 -5.88
C ALA A 139 -18.56 0.39 -4.38
N PRO A 140 -17.46 0.06 -3.67
CA PRO A 140 -17.28 0.45 -2.28
C PRO A 140 -17.09 1.96 -2.16
N ALA A 141 -17.83 2.62 -1.28
CA ALA A 141 -17.78 4.08 -1.13
C ALA A 141 -16.35 4.62 -0.84
N PRO A 142 -15.49 3.97 -0.01
CA PRO A 142 -14.13 4.45 0.27
C PRO A 142 -13.07 4.01 -0.76
N ASP A 143 -13.47 3.37 -1.89
CA ASP A 143 -12.54 2.87 -2.91
C ASP A 143 -11.91 4.01 -3.72
N GLY A 144 -10.59 4.03 -3.83
CA GLY A 144 -9.85 4.99 -4.67
C GLY A 144 -10.20 4.88 -6.15
N ALA A 145 -10.44 3.67 -6.66
CA ALA A 145 -10.90 3.48 -8.04
C ALA A 145 -12.32 4.06 -8.25
N TYR A 146 -13.24 3.86 -7.30
CA TYR A 146 -14.56 4.47 -7.38
C TYR A 146 -14.52 5.99 -7.30
N ALA A 147 -13.57 6.56 -6.57
CA ALA A 147 -13.39 8.01 -6.51
C ALA A 147 -13.12 8.64 -7.90
N GLN A 148 -12.70 7.85 -8.90
CA GLN A 148 -12.46 8.29 -10.28
C GLN A 148 -13.67 8.07 -11.21
N TRP A 149 -14.79 7.52 -10.71
CA TRP A 149 -15.96 7.17 -11.51
C TRP A 149 -16.45 8.31 -12.40
N ASN A 150 -16.63 9.51 -11.86
CA ASN A 150 -17.12 10.65 -12.63
C ASN A 150 -16.18 11.04 -13.79
N SER A 151 -14.88 10.99 -13.55
CA SER A 151 -13.87 11.23 -14.58
C SER A 151 -13.89 10.14 -15.65
N PHE A 152 -14.06 8.87 -15.25
CA PHE A 152 -14.20 7.74 -16.18
C PHE A 152 -15.45 7.85 -17.06
N VAL A 153 -16.57 8.22 -16.46
CA VAL A 153 -17.83 8.48 -17.17
C VAL A 153 -17.65 9.54 -18.24
N LEU A 154 -17.02 10.66 -17.86
CA LEU A 154 -16.79 11.80 -18.76
C LEU A 154 -15.87 11.40 -19.93
N ALA A 155 -14.74 10.76 -19.64
CA ALA A 155 -13.77 10.36 -20.64
C ALA A 155 -14.33 9.36 -21.66
N ASN A 156 -15.28 8.52 -21.25
CA ASN A 156 -15.86 7.46 -22.10
C ASN A 156 -17.25 7.79 -22.62
N GLY A 157 -17.76 9.01 -22.42
CA GLY A 157 -19.07 9.46 -22.89
C GLY A 157 -20.23 8.63 -22.34
N ILE A 158 -20.09 8.02 -21.15
CA ILE A 158 -21.12 7.19 -20.53
C ILE A 158 -22.24 8.09 -19.99
N ASN A 159 -23.48 7.71 -20.20
CA ASN A 159 -24.60 8.36 -19.54
C ASN A 159 -24.73 7.78 -18.11
N ALA A 160 -24.18 8.50 -17.12
CA ALA A 160 -24.17 8.07 -15.73
C ALA A 160 -25.58 7.79 -15.15
N SER A 161 -26.63 8.51 -15.64
CA SER A 161 -28.00 8.29 -15.16
C SER A 161 -28.58 6.93 -15.55
N LYS A 162 -27.94 6.24 -16.49
CA LYS A 162 -28.32 4.88 -16.91
C LYS A 162 -27.53 3.80 -16.16
N VAL A 163 -26.57 4.16 -15.30
CA VAL A 163 -25.79 3.19 -14.53
C VAL A 163 -26.27 3.20 -13.09
N THR A 164 -26.71 2.05 -12.60
CA THR A 164 -27.08 1.91 -11.19
C THR A 164 -25.81 1.67 -10.36
N ILE A 165 -25.50 2.57 -9.45
CA ILE A 165 -24.39 2.36 -8.49
C ILE A 165 -24.95 1.65 -7.26
N GLU A 166 -24.39 0.48 -6.96
CA GLU A 166 -24.67 -0.25 -5.73
C GLU A 166 -23.47 -0.13 -4.79
N ASN A 167 -23.69 0.46 -3.62
CA ASN A 167 -22.67 0.56 -2.59
C ASN A 167 -22.47 -0.81 -1.93
N VAL A 168 -21.42 -1.52 -2.33
CA VAL A 168 -21.06 -2.84 -1.83
C VAL A 168 -19.86 -2.76 -0.90
N GLY A 169 -19.82 -3.61 0.11
CA GLY A 169 -18.62 -3.74 0.96
C GLY A 169 -17.49 -4.46 0.20
N PHE A 170 -16.24 -4.10 0.48
CA PHE A 170 -15.07 -4.76 -0.11
C PHE A 170 -15.09 -6.31 -0.02
N PRO A 171 -15.49 -6.95 1.11
CA PRO A 171 -15.48 -8.42 1.18
C PRO A 171 -16.45 -9.12 0.23
N VAL A 172 -17.51 -8.44 -0.19
CA VAL A 172 -18.59 -9.02 -1.01
C VAL A 172 -18.56 -8.57 -2.48
N ARG A 173 -17.70 -7.63 -2.82
CA ARG A 173 -17.62 -7.02 -4.15
C ARG A 173 -17.42 -8.07 -5.26
N GLU A 174 -16.31 -8.83 -5.21
CA GLU A 174 -16.03 -9.89 -6.17
C GLU A 174 -17.01 -11.06 -6.09
N PRO A 175 -17.45 -11.52 -4.91
CA PRO A 175 -18.56 -12.49 -4.80
C PRO A 175 -19.83 -12.07 -5.52
N MET A 176 -20.25 -10.80 -5.41
CA MET A 176 -21.46 -10.30 -6.08
C MET A 176 -21.31 -10.30 -7.60
N LEU A 177 -20.13 -9.89 -8.12
CA LEU A 177 -19.84 -9.98 -9.56
C LEU A 177 -19.78 -11.43 -10.04
N ALA A 178 -19.14 -12.32 -9.28
CA ALA A 178 -19.05 -13.74 -9.61
C ALA A 178 -20.45 -14.40 -9.70
N GLN A 179 -21.38 -13.99 -8.83
CA GLN A 179 -22.77 -14.48 -8.80
C GLN A 179 -23.70 -13.75 -9.77
N GLY A 180 -23.23 -12.72 -10.49
CA GLY A 180 -24.06 -11.92 -11.39
C GLY A 180 -25.04 -10.98 -10.69
N LYS A 181 -24.89 -10.73 -9.39
CA LYS A 181 -25.70 -9.77 -8.64
C LYS A 181 -25.40 -8.32 -9.01
N VAL A 182 -24.18 -8.04 -9.43
CA VAL A 182 -23.73 -6.82 -10.11
C VAL A 182 -23.12 -7.22 -11.45
N HIS A 183 -23.05 -6.31 -12.40
CA HIS A 183 -22.57 -6.58 -13.76
C HIS A 183 -21.09 -6.19 -13.95
N ALA A 184 -20.67 -5.21 -13.16
CA ALA A 184 -19.29 -4.75 -13.07
C ALA A 184 -18.98 -4.27 -11.65
N ILE A 185 -17.69 -4.11 -11.35
CA ILE A 185 -17.20 -3.55 -10.08
C ILE A 185 -16.08 -2.57 -10.35
N THR A 186 -15.85 -1.64 -9.40
CA THR A 186 -14.60 -0.86 -9.32
C THR A 186 -13.55 -1.62 -8.53
N GLY A 187 -12.28 -1.38 -8.80
CA GLY A 187 -11.21 -1.97 -8.00
C GLY A 187 -9.84 -1.89 -8.67
N PHE A 188 -8.88 -2.62 -8.10
CA PHE A 188 -7.58 -2.82 -8.69
C PHE A 188 -7.61 -4.02 -9.64
N SER A 189 -7.12 -3.85 -10.85
CA SER A 189 -7.19 -4.84 -11.92
C SER A 189 -6.67 -6.22 -11.49
N PHE A 190 -5.47 -6.28 -10.90
CA PHE A 190 -4.82 -7.51 -10.50
C PHE A 190 -5.54 -8.20 -9.33
N SER A 191 -5.89 -7.47 -8.24
CA SER A 191 -6.56 -8.05 -7.08
C SER A 191 -7.94 -8.61 -7.45
N SER A 192 -8.76 -7.82 -8.16
CA SER A 192 -10.09 -8.26 -8.56
C SER A 192 -10.05 -9.42 -9.56
N TYR A 193 -9.08 -9.40 -10.50
CA TYR A 193 -8.90 -10.50 -11.45
C TYR A 193 -8.60 -11.83 -10.74
N ILE A 194 -7.61 -11.84 -9.84
CA ILE A 194 -7.22 -13.03 -9.10
C ILE A 194 -8.36 -13.51 -8.20
N ASN A 195 -9.02 -12.58 -7.49
CA ASN A 195 -10.14 -12.90 -6.62
C ASN A 195 -11.35 -13.48 -7.38
N LEU A 196 -11.65 -12.99 -8.59
CA LEU A 196 -12.71 -13.57 -9.43
C LEU A 196 -12.34 -14.97 -9.92
N LYS A 197 -11.10 -15.18 -10.36
CA LYS A 197 -10.62 -16.52 -10.73
C LYS A 197 -10.72 -17.51 -9.57
N SER A 198 -10.36 -17.13 -8.37
CA SER A 198 -10.47 -17.98 -7.17
C SER A 198 -11.91 -18.34 -6.82
N LYS A 199 -12.89 -17.57 -7.33
CA LYS A 199 -14.33 -17.82 -7.20
C LYS A 199 -14.92 -18.58 -8.39
N GLY A 200 -14.08 -19.13 -9.26
CA GLY A 200 -14.49 -19.93 -10.40
C GLY A 200 -14.94 -19.14 -11.64
N VAL A 201 -14.73 -17.83 -11.69
CA VAL A 201 -15.02 -17.06 -12.91
C VAL A 201 -13.92 -17.35 -13.94
N PRO A 202 -14.28 -17.84 -15.16
CA PRO A 202 -13.30 -18.10 -16.21
C PRO A 202 -12.56 -16.82 -16.61
N ALA A 203 -11.24 -16.91 -16.80
CA ALA A 203 -10.43 -15.77 -17.25
C ALA A 203 -10.95 -15.13 -18.55
N SER A 204 -11.47 -15.96 -19.47
CA SER A 204 -12.06 -15.52 -20.74
C SER A 204 -13.34 -14.68 -20.58
N ASP A 205 -14.02 -14.81 -19.44
CA ASP A 205 -15.25 -14.06 -19.13
C ASP A 205 -14.96 -12.72 -18.43
N ILE A 206 -13.77 -12.57 -17.83
CA ILE A 206 -13.40 -11.35 -17.12
C ILE A 206 -12.96 -10.27 -18.12
N THR A 207 -13.56 -9.09 -18.01
CA THR A 207 -13.13 -7.87 -18.72
C THR A 207 -12.44 -6.94 -17.73
N LEU A 208 -11.21 -6.52 -18.04
CA LEU A 208 -10.48 -5.49 -17.30
C LEU A 208 -10.45 -4.22 -18.16
N MET A 209 -11.08 -3.17 -17.67
CA MET A 209 -11.04 -1.85 -18.28
C MET A 209 -10.18 -0.95 -17.41
N LEU A 210 -8.86 -0.96 -17.66
CA LEU A 210 -7.94 -0.08 -16.96
C LEU A 210 -8.31 1.38 -17.24
N MET A 211 -8.40 2.19 -16.20
CA MET A 211 -8.79 3.59 -16.34
C MET A 211 -7.76 4.37 -17.16
N THR A 212 -6.47 4.03 -17.01
CA THR A 212 -5.37 4.60 -17.80
C THR A 212 -5.46 4.30 -19.30
N GLU A 213 -5.99 3.13 -19.67
CA GLU A 213 -6.21 2.75 -21.07
C GLU A 213 -7.54 3.30 -21.64
N ASN A 214 -8.38 3.85 -20.76
CA ASN A 214 -9.70 4.38 -21.09
C ASN A 214 -9.81 5.88 -20.75
N GLY A 215 -8.76 6.64 -21.05
CA GLY A 215 -8.78 8.09 -21.08
C GLY A 215 -8.50 8.81 -19.76
N LEU A 216 -8.05 8.10 -18.71
CA LEU A 216 -7.64 8.70 -17.46
C LEU A 216 -6.13 8.57 -17.27
N ASP A 217 -5.38 9.58 -17.68
CA ASP A 217 -3.94 9.66 -17.41
C ASP A 217 -3.73 10.22 -15.99
N LEU A 218 -3.58 9.31 -15.04
CA LEU A 218 -3.52 9.60 -13.60
C LEU A 218 -2.33 8.91 -12.97
N TYR A 219 -1.76 9.53 -11.94
CA TYR A 219 -0.95 8.81 -10.96
C TYR A 219 -1.84 8.03 -9.99
N GLY A 220 -1.28 7.01 -9.35
CA GLY A 220 -1.99 6.18 -8.39
C GLY A 220 -1.59 6.43 -6.94
N ASN A 221 -1.32 5.34 -6.22
CA ASN A 221 -1.02 5.43 -4.80
C ASN A 221 0.37 5.98 -4.51
N SER A 222 0.42 6.78 -3.47
CA SER A 222 1.63 7.38 -2.92
C SER A 222 1.76 7.09 -1.43
N VAL A 223 2.99 7.13 -0.92
CA VAL A 223 3.22 7.30 0.52
C VAL A 223 2.80 8.71 0.89
N ILE A 224 1.94 8.82 1.88
CA ILE A 224 1.42 10.09 2.42
C ILE A 224 1.90 10.26 3.86
N VAL A 225 2.10 11.50 4.30
CA VAL A 225 2.60 11.80 5.64
C VAL A 225 1.81 12.93 6.27
N ASN A 226 1.65 12.89 7.60
CA ASN A 226 1.17 14.03 8.36
C ASN A 226 2.25 15.14 8.35
N THR A 227 1.87 16.35 7.98
CA THR A 227 2.83 17.46 7.79
C THR A 227 3.52 17.89 9.08
N ASP A 228 2.80 17.87 10.23
CA ASP A 228 3.41 18.21 11.52
C ASP A 228 4.39 17.12 11.95
N TYR A 229 4.03 15.85 11.72
CA TYR A 229 4.95 14.74 11.99
C TYR A 229 6.22 14.83 11.15
N ALA A 230 6.08 15.09 9.84
CA ALA A 230 7.21 15.24 8.95
C ALA A 230 8.14 16.40 9.34
N ALA A 231 7.56 17.54 9.74
CA ALA A 231 8.32 18.70 10.19
C ALA A 231 9.12 18.42 11.48
N ASN A 232 8.54 17.66 12.41
CA ASN A 232 9.16 17.34 13.69
C ASN A 232 10.10 16.13 13.64
N ASN A 233 9.95 15.24 12.63
CA ASN A 233 10.66 13.97 12.53
C ASN A 233 11.21 13.71 11.12
N PRO A 234 11.96 14.66 10.52
CA PRO A 234 12.40 14.54 9.11
C PRO A 234 13.30 13.32 8.86
N ASP A 235 14.16 12.96 9.81
CA ASP A 235 15.06 11.81 9.69
C ASP A 235 14.30 10.49 9.73
N VAL A 236 13.25 10.39 10.55
CA VAL A 236 12.34 9.22 10.59
C VAL A 236 11.66 9.02 9.25
N VAL A 237 11.10 10.09 8.68
CA VAL A 237 10.46 10.05 7.36
C VAL A 237 11.45 9.63 6.28
N LYS A 238 12.65 10.23 6.26
CA LYS A 238 13.70 9.86 5.30
C LYS A 238 14.15 8.40 5.46
N GLY A 239 14.32 7.93 6.70
CA GLY A 239 14.67 6.54 7.01
C GLY A 239 13.61 5.57 6.51
N PHE A 240 12.32 5.87 6.76
CA PHE A 240 11.19 5.08 6.27
C PHE A 240 11.17 4.99 4.74
N LEU A 241 11.32 6.12 4.03
CA LEU A 241 11.33 6.15 2.57
C LEU A 241 12.49 5.36 1.97
N ASN A 242 13.71 5.51 2.53
CA ASN A 242 14.89 4.78 2.06
C ASN A 242 14.73 3.27 2.26
N ALA A 243 14.24 2.83 3.42
CA ALA A 243 13.98 1.42 3.70
C ALA A 243 12.89 0.85 2.78
N THR A 244 11.83 1.63 2.50
CA THR A 244 10.79 1.27 1.54
C THR A 244 11.35 1.12 0.12
N LEU A 245 12.23 2.03 -0.33
CA LEU A 245 12.90 1.92 -1.63
C LEU A 245 13.76 0.66 -1.75
N MET A 246 14.43 0.25 -0.67
CA MET A 246 15.16 -1.03 -0.65
C MET A 246 14.20 -2.21 -0.79
N GLY A 247 13.07 -2.18 -0.09
CA GLY A 247 12.02 -3.18 -0.21
C GLY A 247 11.45 -3.28 -1.64
N ILE A 248 11.21 -2.14 -2.29
CA ILE A 248 10.76 -2.08 -3.70
C ILE A 248 11.78 -2.74 -4.63
N ARG A 249 13.07 -2.43 -4.48
CA ARG A 249 14.14 -3.02 -5.30
C ARG A 249 14.18 -4.54 -5.19
N ASP A 250 14.03 -5.06 -3.98
CA ASP A 250 14.00 -6.51 -3.74
C ASP A 250 12.76 -7.17 -4.35
N VAL A 251 11.58 -6.53 -4.25
CA VAL A 251 10.34 -7.03 -4.86
C VAL A 251 10.46 -7.07 -6.38
N VAL A 252 11.04 -6.04 -6.99
CA VAL A 252 11.24 -6.00 -8.44
C VAL A 252 12.26 -7.06 -8.88
N ALA A 253 13.31 -7.30 -8.08
CA ALA A 253 14.34 -8.29 -8.39
C ALA A 253 13.82 -9.73 -8.26
N ASP A 254 13.04 -10.03 -7.23
CA ASP A 254 12.48 -11.37 -6.98
C ASP A 254 11.12 -11.28 -6.27
N PRO A 255 10.02 -11.11 -7.01
CA PRO A 255 8.69 -11.04 -6.43
C PRO A 255 8.26 -12.35 -5.74
N GLY A 256 8.72 -13.51 -6.24
CA GLY A 256 8.41 -14.81 -5.67
C GLY A 256 8.99 -15.02 -4.27
N ALA A 257 10.22 -14.56 -4.04
CA ALA A 257 10.82 -14.61 -2.71
C ALA A 257 10.15 -13.63 -1.73
N THR A 258 9.73 -12.47 -2.21
CA THR A 258 9.23 -11.37 -1.35
C THR A 258 7.76 -11.49 -1.00
N VAL A 259 6.92 -12.09 -1.87
CA VAL A 259 5.50 -12.30 -1.56
C VAL A 259 5.28 -13.19 -0.32
N LYS A 260 6.24 -14.04 0.02
CA LYS A 260 6.21 -14.87 1.23
C LYS A 260 6.15 -14.05 2.52
N TYR A 261 6.69 -12.83 2.52
CA TYR A 261 6.59 -11.93 3.65
C TYR A 261 5.14 -11.46 3.88
N VAL A 262 4.37 -11.24 2.81
CA VAL A 262 2.93 -10.94 2.94
C VAL A 262 2.17 -12.12 3.54
N ILE A 263 2.46 -13.34 3.07
CA ILE A 263 1.83 -14.58 3.59
C ILE A 263 2.10 -14.74 5.08
N LYS A 264 3.32 -14.45 5.54
CA LYS A 264 3.69 -14.50 6.96
C LYS A 264 2.80 -13.61 7.85
N HIS A 265 2.37 -12.46 7.33
CA HIS A 265 1.53 -11.48 8.04
C HIS A 265 0.03 -11.62 7.75
N ASN A 266 -0.36 -12.51 6.85
CA ASN A 266 -1.75 -12.72 6.47
C ASN A 266 -2.12 -14.21 6.49
N ASN A 267 -2.73 -14.68 7.58
CA ASN A 267 -3.09 -16.08 7.80
C ASN A 267 -4.07 -16.65 6.77
N VAL A 268 -4.73 -15.83 5.97
CA VAL A 268 -5.67 -16.24 4.91
C VAL A 268 -5.08 -16.12 3.51
N ALA A 269 -3.91 -15.51 3.36
CA ALA A 269 -3.22 -15.42 2.09
C ALA A 269 -2.66 -16.78 1.67
N ARG A 270 -2.68 -17.04 0.37
CA ARG A 270 -2.11 -18.24 -0.24
C ARG A 270 -1.18 -17.82 -1.38
N GLU A 271 -0.18 -18.64 -1.68
CA GLU A 271 0.84 -18.38 -2.71
C GLU A 271 0.26 -18.20 -4.13
N ALA A 272 -0.97 -18.66 -4.36
CA ALA A 272 -1.66 -18.58 -5.66
C ALA A 272 -2.52 -17.31 -5.83
N VAL A 273 -2.42 -16.34 -4.93
CA VAL A 273 -3.23 -15.10 -4.97
C VAL A 273 -2.33 -13.89 -5.12
#